data_4f37a285bbfc4d7618fd7e0c884efd62
#
_entry.id   4f37a285bbfc4d7618fd7e0c884efd62
#
_cell.length_a   1.000
_cell.length_b   1.000
_cell.length_c   1.000
_cell.angle_alpha   90.00
_cell.angle_beta   90.00
_cell.angle_gamma   90.00
#
_symmetry.space_group_name_H-M   'P 1'
#
loop_
_entity.id
_entity.type
_entity.pdbx_description
1 polymer ?
#
loop_
_entity_poly.entity_id
_entity_poly.type
_entity_poly.pdbx_seq_one_letter_code
_entity_poly.pdbx_strand_id
1 'polypeptide(L)'
;MKFVIIGGDAAGMSAASRAKRTDPGLEVIVLEQTQDVSYSACGMPYNIADPGRSIDELVVRKAEVFRQKQGIDLRTGHRVEAIDPSRRTVSGTGTDRRPFVVAYDRLLIATGARPAMPDLPGIGNEGVVALKNLEDGRRIKALLRGRNAERVVILGMGYIALEMAEALRSRGIAVSLVKPRPGLLPWMAPELSAVVGEALAANGVVRHDGQRPERIEARGDRLRVVGEGLDLPADMVLVATGVVPNSEMAAAAGLALGPGGAIAVDRRVRTSVPDIYAAGDCADAFHVVTGRRVYIPLALRANRAGWAAADNVCGRPTELEGVAGTAVFKVFHLEVARSGLTM
;
A
#
# COMPACT_ATOMS: atom_id res chain seq x y z
N MET A 1 -3.94 29.86 -8.47
CA MET A 1 -3.42 28.58 -8.99
C MET A 1 -4.10 27.43 -8.25
N LYS A 2 -4.56 26.43 -8.98
CA LYS A 2 -5.30 25.29 -8.45
C LYS A 2 -4.41 24.04 -8.50
N PHE A 3 -4.12 23.48 -7.33
CA PHE A 3 -3.36 22.25 -7.16
C PHE A 3 -4.30 21.09 -6.82
N VAL A 4 -4.49 20.16 -7.76
CA VAL A 4 -5.33 18.98 -7.57
C VAL A 4 -4.45 17.77 -7.22
N ILE A 5 -4.87 17.00 -6.24
CA ILE A 5 -4.17 15.82 -5.73
C ILE A 5 -5.14 14.62 -5.80
N ILE A 6 -4.71 13.54 -6.44
CA ILE A 6 -5.46 12.28 -6.51
C ILE A 6 -4.89 11.31 -5.47
N GLY A 7 -5.64 11.03 -4.43
CA GLY A 7 -5.26 10.18 -3.30
C GLY A 7 -4.99 10.95 -2.02
N GLY A 8 -5.59 10.50 -0.92
CA GLY A 8 -5.65 11.19 0.39
C GLY A 8 -4.87 10.49 1.52
N ASP A 9 -3.87 9.66 1.20
CA ASP A 9 -3.03 9.02 2.21
C ASP A 9 -1.62 9.67 2.27
N ALA A 10 -0.58 8.93 2.60
CA ALA A 10 0.76 9.41 2.97
C ALA A 10 1.31 10.51 2.02
N ALA A 11 1.41 10.25 0.72
CA ALA A 11 1.97 11.21 -0.23
C ALA A 11 1.04 12.40 -0.46
N GLY A 12 -0.25 12.14 -0.70
CA GLY A 12 -1.21 13.19 -1.04
C GLY A 12 -1.45 14.16 0.11
N MET A 13 -1.72 13.66 1.33
CA MET A 13 -1.95 14.55 2.47
C MET A 13 -0.68 15.25 2.95
N SER A 14 0.50 14.63 2.78
CA SER A 14 1.77 15.31 3.00
C SER A 14 1.98 16.46 2.03
N ALA A 15 1.66 16.26 0.75
CA ALA A 15 1.73 17.31 -0.27
C ALA A 15 0.72 18.42 0.01
N ALA A 16 -0.54 18.09 0.24
CA ALA A 16 -1.59 19.07 0.52
C ALA A 16 -1.26 19.96 1.72
N SER A 17 -0.87 19.35 2.84
CA SER A 17 -0.48 20.08 4.04
C SER A 17 0.78 20.91 3.86
N ARG A 18 1.77 20.42 3.09
CA ARG A 18 2.99 21.17 2.79
C ARG A 18 2.68 22.36 1.89
N ALA A 19 1.90 22.18 0.83
CA ALA A 19 1.49 23.23 -0.10
C ALA A 19 0.80 24.37 0.63
N LYS A 20 -0.19 24.08 1.49
CA LYS A 20 -0.90 25.10 2.29
C LYS A 20 -0.02 25.83 3.29
N ARG A 21 1.02 25.17 3.86
CA ARG A 21 2.01 25.84 4.71
C ARG A 21 2.96 26.74 3.91
N THR A 22 3.28 26.34 2.69
CA THR A 22 4.21 27.09 1.83
C THR A 22 3.54 28.29 1.16
N ASP A 23 2.32 28.10 0.69
CA ASP A 23 1.46 29.12 0.09
C ASP A 23 0.02 28.98 0.61
N PRO A 24 -0.37 29.72 1.67
CA PRO A 24 -1.72 29.68 2.20
C PRO A 24 -2.81 30.09 1.21
N GLY A 25 -2.47 30.89 0.19
CA GLY A 25 -3.39 31.35 -0.87
C GLY A 25 -3.66 30.32 -1.96
N LEU A 26 -2.87 29.24 -2.01
CA LEU A 26 -3.03 28.19 -3.00
C LEU A 26 -4.36 27.43 -2.82
N GLU A 27 -5.13 27.30 -3.89
CA GLU A 27 -6.32 26.42 -3.89
C GLU A 27 -5.85 24.97 -3.98
N VAL A 28 -6.05 24.17 -2.91
CA VAL A 28 -5.65 22.77 -2.86
C VAL A 28 -6.89 21.89 -2.76
N ILE A 29 -7.07 21.02 -3.76
CA ILE A 29 -8.16 20.05 -3.83
C ILE A 29 -7.57 18.65 -3.74
N VAL A 30 -8.07 17.83 -2.81
CA VAL A 30 -7.70 16.42 -2.68
C VAL A 30 -8.92 15.55 -2.99
N LEU A 31 -8.77 14.63 -3.94
CA LEU A 31 -9.79 13.67 -4.34
C LEU A 31 -9.38 12.29 -3.82
N GLU A 32 -10.13 11.76 -2.86
CA GLU A 32 -9.87 10.45 -2.25
C GLU A 32 -11.08 9.53 -2.45
N GLN A 33 -10.82 8.33 -2.97
CA GLN A 33 -11.90 7.37 -3.28
C GLN A 33 -12.53 6.72 -2.05
N THR A 34 -11.78 6.60 -0.94
CA THR A 34 -12.25 6.03 0.32
C THR A 34 -12.77 7.11 1.27
N GLN A 35 -13.23 6.71 2.45
CA GLN A 35 -13.60 7.65 3.52
C GLN A 35 -12.40 7.96 4.44
N ASP A 36 -11.35 7.15 4.37
CA ASP A 36 -10.19 7.23 5.24
C ASP A 36 -9.06 8.04 4.60
N VAL A 37 -8.46 8.93 5.38
CA VAL A 37 -7.31 9.73 4.99
C VAL A 37 -6.28 9.77 6.11
N SER A 38 -5.01 9.97 5.76
CA SER A 38 -3.94 10.22 6.75
C SER A 38 -3.94 9.21 7.92
N TYR A 39 -3.77 7.94 7.62
CA TYR A 39 -3.72 6.87 8.62
C TYR A 39 -2.36 6.14 8.62
N SER A 40 -2.08 5.45 9.72
CA SER A 40 -0.87 4.64 9.90
C SER A 40 -1.06 3.24 9.29
N ALA A 41 -0.79 3.09 7.99
CA ALA A 41 -0.94 1.81 7.30
C ALA A 41 -0.05 0.71 7.92
N CYS A 42 1.18 1.01 8.31
CA CYS A 42 2.10 0.06 8.96
C CYS A 42 1.63 -0.37 10.36
N GLY A 43 0.69 0.35 10.96
CA GLY A 43 0.11 -0.01 12.26
C GLY A 43 -0.97 -1.09 12.18
N MET A 44 -1.45 -1.43 10.99
CA MET A 44 -2.57 -2.36 10.83
C MET A 44 -2.31 -3.76 11.40
N PRO A 45 -1.18 -4.43 11.14
CA PRO A 45 -0.90 -5.75 11.75
C PRO A 45 -0.94 -5.69 13.27
N TYR A 46 -0.34 -4.67 13.89
CA TYR A 46 -0.29 -4.49 15.35
C TYR A 46 -1.68 -4.18 15.94
N ASN A 47 -2.53 -3.46 15.21
CA ASN A 47 -3.92 -3.23 15.62
C ASN A 47 -4.76 -4.51 15.48
N ILE A 48 -4.55 -5.29 14.42
CA ILE A 48 -5.24 -6.58 14.20
C ILE A 48 -4.84 -7.59 15.30
N ALA A 49 -3.62 -7.54 15.81
CA ALA A 49 -3.14 -8.37 16.92
C ALA A 49 -3.99 -8.20 18.18
N ASP A 50 -4.54 -7.02 18.42
CA ASP A 50 -5.43 -6.73 19.54
C ASP A 50 -6.91 -6.68 19.08
N PRO A 51 -7.72 -7.69 19.46
CA PRO A 51 -9.14 -7.71 19.08
C PRO A 51 -9.96 -6.58 19.71
N GLY A 52 -9.51 -6.00 20.83
CA GLY A 52 -10.20 -4.94 21.56
C GLY A 52 -10.03 -3.55 20.95
N ARG A 53 -8.98 -3.34 20.16
CA ARG A 53 -8.70 -2.02 19.57
C ARG A 53 -9.54 -1.79 18.31
N SER A 54 -10.03 -0.57 18.11
CA SER A 54 -10.64 -0.16 16.85
C SER A 54 -9.55 0.07 15.79
N ILE A 55 -9.79 -0.36 14.54
CA ILE A 55 -8.88 -0.04 13.43
C ILE A 55 -8.84 1.48 13.16
N ASP A 56 -9.89 2.20 13.53
CA ASP A 56 -10.00 3.64 13.36
C ASP A 56 -9.04 4.45 14.25
N GLU A 57 -8.45 3.82 15.28
CA GLU A 57 -7.37 4.42 16.06
C GLU A 57 -6.11 4.68 15.25
N LEU A 58 -5.98 4.05 14.08
CA LEU A 58 -4.86 4.28 13.17
C LEU A 58 -5.01 5.56 12.33
N VAL A 59 -6.16 6.22 12.36
CA VAL A 59 -6.36 7.53 11.71
C VAL A 59 -5.56 8.58 12.46
N VAL A 60 -4.46 9.04 11.87
CA VAL A 60 -3.56 10.04 12.48
C VAL A 60 -4.24 11.40 12.53
N ARG A 61 -5.00 11.75 11.47
CA ARG A 61 -5.73 13.01 11.40
C ARG A 61 -6.99 12.86 10.57
N LYS A 62 -8.12 13.25 11.17
CA LYS A 62 -9.44 13.19 10.52
C LYS A 62 -9.57 14.20 9.38
N ALA A 63 -10.41 13.89 8.40
CA ALA A 63 -10.65 14.71 7.21
C ALA A 63 -11.09 16.15 7.58
N GLU A 64 -11.93 16.29 8.61
CA GLU A 64 -12.46 17.60 9.08
C GLU A 64 -11.33 18.55 9.51
N VAL A 65 -10.26 18.03 10.09
CA VAL A 65 -9.10 18.86 10.52
C VAL A 65 -8.41 19.48 9.32
N PHE A 66 -8.26 18.74 8.22
CA PHE A 66 -7.69 19.26 6.98
C PHE A 66 -8.59 20.31 6.34
N ARG A 67 -9.89 20.07 6.30
CA ARG A 67 -10.88 21.01 5.76
C ARG A 67 -10.93 22.30 6.59
N GLN A 68 -11.14 22.19 7.89
CA GLN A 68 -11.42 23.35 8.76
C GLN A 68 -10.16 24.11 9.16
N LYS A 69 -9.06 23.40 9.52
CA LYS A 69 -7.85 24.06 10.04
C LYS A 69 -6.80 24.38 8.98
N GLN A 70 -6.82 23.68 7.85
CA GLN A 70 -5.82 23.87 6.80
C GLN A 70 -6.38 24.47 5.50
N GLY A 71 -7.71 24.60 5.40
CA GLY A 71 -8.37 25.14 4.21
C GLY A 71 -8.12 24.29 2.96
N ILE A 72 -8.05 22.96 3.12
CA ILE A 72 -7.91 22.02 2.00
C ILE A 72 -9.31 21.56 1.59
N ASP A 73 -9.67 21.67 0.32
CA ASP A 73 -10.88 21.08 -0.23
C ASP A 73 -10.67 19.56 -0.39
N LEU A 74 -10.84 18.83 0.71
CA LEU A 74 -10.67 17.38 0.77
C LEU A 74 -12.01 16.70 0.53
N ARG A 75 -12.11 15.99 -0.59
CA ARG A 75 -13.32 15.28 -1.04
C ARG A 75 -13.10 13.78 -0.92
N THR A 76 -13.61 13.19 0.14
CA THR A 76 -13.65 11.73 0.33
C THR A 76 -14.79 11.10 -0.50
N GLY A 77 -14.69 9.80 -0.84
CA GLY A 77 -15.64 9.11 -1.70
C GLY A 77 -15.65 9.62 -3.15
N HIS A 78 -14.58 10.29 -3.60
CA HIS A 78 -14.41 10.80 -4.96
C HIS A 78 -13.34 9.99 -5.69
N ARG A 79 -13.78 9.06 -6.52
CA ARG A 79 -12.89 8.23 -7.34
C ARG A 79 -12.59 8.94 -8.66
N VAL A 80 -11.33 9.27 -8.88
CA VAL A 80 -10.86 9.75 -10.18
C VAL A 80 -10.66 8.55 -11.10
N GLU A 81 -11.15 8.63 -12.33
CA GLU A 81 -11.15 7.56 -13.32
C GLU A 81 -10.35 7.92 -14.57
N ALA A 82 -10.23 9.22 -14.87
CA ALA A 82 -9.47 9.69 -16.03
C ALA A 82 -8.76 11.02 -15.77
N ILE A 83 -7.64 11.19 -16.46
CA ILE A 83 -6.86 12.44 -16.56
C ILE A 83 -6.85 12.85 -18.03
N ASP A 84 -7.22 14.08 -18.33
CA ASP A 84 -7.05 14.70 -19.63
C ASP A 84 -5.99 15.82 -19.56
N PRO A 85 -4.74 15.54 -19.93
CA PRO A 85 -3.66 16.52 -19.88
C PRO A 85 -3.88 17.70 -20.82
N SER A 86 -4.56 17.49 -21.96
CA SER A 86 -4.80 18.52 -22.97
C SER A 86 -5.78 19.57 -22.49
N ARG A 87 -6.82 19.15 -21.76
CA ARG A 87 -7.82 20.03 -21.14
C ARG A 87 -7.46 20.44 -19.71
N ARG A 88 -6.40 19.83 -19.16
CA ARG A 88 -6.00 20.00 -17.75
C ARG A 88 -7.15 19.69 -16.79
N THR A 89 -7.80 18.56 -16.97
CA THR A 89 -8.91 18.10 -16.12
C THR A 89 -8.70 16.69 -15.62
N VAL A 90 -9.29 16.42 -14.47
CA VAL A 90 -9.52 15.07 -13.98
C VAL A 90 -11.03 14.84 -13.87
N SER A 91 -11.46 13.63 -14.14
CA SER A 91 -12.88 13.25 -14.07
C SER A 91 -13.07 11.91 -13.37
N GLY A 92 -14.25 11.68 -12.85
CA GLY A 92 -14.58 10.46 -12.14
C GLY A 92 -15.96 10.51 -11.51
N THR A 93 -16.13 9.71 -10.45
CA THR A 93 -17.43 9.49 -9.79
C THR A 93 -17.35 9.83 -8.30
N GLY A 94 -18.28 10.66 -7.82
CA GLY A 94 -18.39 11.07 -6.42
C GLY A 94 -19.19 10.07 -5.56
N THR A 95 -19.36 10.40 -4.27
CA THR A 95 -20.02 9.57 -3.23
C THR A 95 -21.45 9.12 -3.61
N ASP A 96 -22.17 9.97 -4.33
CA ASP A 96 -23.55 9.73 -4.78
C ASP A 96 -23.62 9.10 -6.18
N ARG A 97 -22.48 8.58 -6.67
CA ARG A 97 -22.30 8.07 -8.03
C ARG A 97 -22.51 9.11 -9.14
N ARG A 98 -22.51 10.38 -8.80
CA ARG A 98 -22.57 11.45 -9.79
C ARG A 98 -21.21 11.71 -10.41
N PRO A 99 -21.15 11.91 -11.73
CA PRO A 99 -19.91 12.26 -12.39
C PRO A 99 -19.44 13.66 -11.95
N PHE A 100 -18.14 13.84 -11.87
CA PHE A 100 -17.52 15.14 -11.66
C PHE A 100 -16.38 15.38 -12.64
N VAL A 101 -16.08 16.66 -12.87
CA VAL A 101 -14.90 17.12 -13.59
C VAL A 101 -14.25 18.23 -12.77
N VAL A 102 -12.93 18.17 -12.56
CA VAL A 102 -12.16 19.19 -11.85
C VAL A 102 -10.99 19.62 -12.72
N ALA A 103 -10.90 20.92 -13.00
CA ALA A 103 -9.76 21.52 -13.70
C ALA A 103 -8.58 21.73 -12.73
N TYR A 104 -7.35 21.65 -13.24
CA TYR A 104 -6.13 21.90 -12.47
C TYR A 104 -5.12 22.78 -13.22
N ASP A 105 -4.33 23.55 -12.47
CA ASP A 105 -3.11 24.19 -12.97
C ASP A 105 -1.90 23.26 -12.75
N ARG A 106 -1.92 22.52 -11.63
CA ARG A 106 -0.93 21.51 -11.25
C ARG A 106 -1.65 20.27 -10.74
N LEU A 107 -1.15 19.08 -11.08
CA LEU A 107 -1.72 17.80 -10.69
C LEU A 107 -0.67 16.95 -9.97
N LEU A 108 -1.04 16.35 -8.83
CA LEU A 108 -0.28 15.29 -8.20
C LEU A 108 -1.05 13.98 -8.26
N ILE A 109 -0.44 12.95 -8.84
CA ILE A 109 -0.94 11.57 -8.80
C ILE A 109 -0.32 10.89 -7.58
N ALA A 110 -1.14 10.57 -6.59
CA ALA A 110 -0.77 9.91 -5.33
C ALA A 110 -1.68 8.69 -5.07
N THR A 111 -2.00 7.96 -6.12
CA THR A 111 -2.96 6.83 -6.15
C THR A 111 -2.47 5.58 -5.42
N GLY A 112 -1.20 5.57 -4.99
CA GLY A 112 -0.62 4.46 -4.24
C GLY A 112 -0.50 3.17 -5.05
N ALA A 113 -0.72 2.04 -4.37
CA ALA A 113 -0.64 0.71 -4.95
C ALA A 113 -1.79 -0.16 -4.42
N ARG A 114 -2.09 -1.24 -5.12
CA ARG A 114 -3.05 -2.28 -4.71
C ARG A 114 -2.35 -3.60 -4.44
N PRO A 115 -2.95 -4.52 -3.68
CA PRO A 115 -2.43 -5.87 -3.52
C PRO A 115 -2.27 -6.56 -4.88
N ALA A 116 -1.16 -7.27 -5.06
CA ALA A 116 -0.96 -8.15 -6.18
C ALA A 116 -1.77 -9.44 -5.95
N MET A 117 -2.95 -9.53 -6.54
CA MET A 117 -3.79 -10.72 -6.45
C MET A 117 -3.32 -11.74 -7.50
N PRO A 118 -2.92 -12.97 -7.10
CA PRO A 118 -2.54 -14.00 -8.07
C PRO A 118 -3.76 -14.46 -8.87
N ASP A 119 -3.51 -14.87 -10.12
CA ASP A 119 -4.52 -15.58 -10.91
C ASP A 119 -4.65 -17.01 -10.36
N LEU A 120 -5.58 -17.18 -9.43
CA LEU A 120 -5.79 -18.42 -8.68
C LEU A 120 -7.29 -18.71 -8.57
N PRO A 121 -7.78 -19.85 -9.06
CA PRO A 121 -9.17 -20.25 -8.89
C PRO A 121 -9.62 -20.15 -7.43
N GLY A 122 -10.72 -19.46 -7.18
CA GLY A 122 -11.26 -19.22 -5.84
C GLY A 122 -10.66 -18.03 -5.09
N ILE A 123 -9.81 -17.20 -5.73
CA ILE A 123 -9.24 -15.98 -5.12
C ILE A 123 -10.32 -14.96 -4.72
N GLY A 124 -11.50 -15.00 -5.38
CA GLY A 124 -12.65 -14.15 -5.07
C GLY A 124 -13.61 -14.72 -4.03
N ASN A 125 -13.33 -15.89 -3.46
CA ASN A 125 -14.21 -16.50 -2.46
C ASN A 125 -14.33 -15.61 -1.22
N GLU A 126 -15.50 -15.66 -0.58
CA GLU A 126 -15.69 -15.01 0.72
C GLU A 126 -14.71 -15.57 1.76
N GLY A 127 -14.04 -14.67 2.49
CA GLY A 127 -12.98 -15.04 3.44
C GLY A 127 -11.58 -15.02 2.85
N VAL A 128 -11.43 -14.81 1.53
CA VAL A 128 -10.15 -14.42 0.93
C VAL A 128 -10.02 -12.91 0.99
N VAL A 129 -8.92 -12.42 1.57
CA VAL A 129 -8.69 -10.98 1.82
C VAL A 129 -7.25 -10.60 1.52
N ALA A 130 -7.02 -9.32 1.33
CA ALA A 130 -5.70 -8.71 1.35
C ALA A 130 -5.66 -7.60 2.42
N LEU A 131 -4.50 -7.02 2.69
CA LEU A 131 -4.35 -5.93 3.65
C LEU A 131 -3.59 -4.79 3.00
N LYS A 132 -4.29 -3.68 2.71
CA LYS A 132 -3.69 -2.47 2.13
C LYS A 132 -4.21 -1.18 2.76
N ASN A 133 -5.48 -1.11 3.13
CA ASN A 133 -6.15 0.07 3.67
C ASN A 133 -6.95 -0.27 4.93
N LEU A 134 -7.54 0.75 5.58
CA LEU A 134 -8.30 0.55 6.83
C LEU A 134 -9.57 -0.27 6.62
N GLU A 135 -10.20 -0.22 5.45
CA GLU A 135 -11.37 -1.03 5.13
C GLU A 135 -11.03 -2.52 5.11
N ASP A 136 -9.87 -2.86 4.52
CA ASP A 136 -9.32 -4.23 4.58
C ASP A 136 -9.10 -4.67 6.03
N GLY A 137 -8.52 -3.78 6.85
CA GLY A 137 -8.32 -4.03 8.28
C GLY A 137 -9.63 -4.28 9.04
N ARG A 138 -10.67 -3.47 8.78
CA ARG A 138 -12.02 -3.69 9.34
C ARG A 138 -12.60 -5.03 8.90
N ARG A 139 -12.49 -5.36 7.61
CA ARG A 139 -12.94 -6.62 7.05
C ARG A 139 -12.23 -7.83 7.67
N ILE A 140 -10.91 -7.77 7.81
CA ILE A 140 -10.13 -8.83 8.47
C ILE A 140 -10.58 -9.02 9.91
N LYS A 141 -10.69 -7.95 10.71
CA LYS A 141 -11.16 -8.04 12.10
C LYS A 141 -12.58 -8.61 12.20
N ALA A 142 -13.47 -8.23 11.29
CA ALA A 142 -14.84 -8.74 11.23
C ALA A 142 -14.87 -10.24 10.88
N LEU A 143 -14.09 -10.70 9.90
CA LEU A 143 -13.98 -12.11 9.52
C LEU A 143 -13.40 -12.96 10.64
N LEU A 144 -12.32 -12.52 11.27
CA LEU A 144 -11.69 -13.25 12.38
C LEU A 144 -12.65 -13.44 13.54
N ARG A 145 -13.50 -12.44 13.84
CA ARG A 145 -14.51 -12.52 14.89
C ARG A 145 -15.71 -13.34 14.46
N GLY A 146 -16.28 -13.05 13.30
CA GLY A 146 -17.54 -13.64 12.83
C GLY A 146 -17.43 -15.14 12.55
N ARG A 147 -16.24 -15.60 12.13
CA ARG A 147 -15.95 -17.02 11.89
C ARG A 147 -15.35 -17.73 13.09
N ASN A 148 -15.11 -17.02 14.20
CA ASN A 148 -14.32 -17.54 15.32
C ASN A 148 -13.03 -18.23 14.81
N ALA A 149 -12.26 -17.50 14.01
CA ALA A 149 -11.18 -18.06 13.22
C ALA A 149 -10.08 -18.69 14.07
N GLU A 150 -9.78 -19.96 13.81
CA GLU A 150 -8.73 -20.73 14.47
C GLU A 150 -7.52 -20.97 13.54
N ARG A 151 -7.74 -20.89 12.21
CA ARG A 151 -6.72 -21.22 11.20
C ARG A 151 -6.73 -20.19 10.09
N VAL A 152 -5.56 -19.62 9.79
CA VAL A 152 -5.36 -18.70 8.69
C VAL A 152 -4.22 -19.18 7.81
N VAL A 153 -4.47 -19.21 6.50
CA VAL A 153 -3.43 -19.43 5.51
C VAL A 153 -3.06 -18.07 4.91
N ILE A 154 -1.75 -17.76 4.88
CA ILE A 154 -1.21 -16.57 4.27
C ILE A 154 -0.47 -16.94 2.99
N LEU A 155 -0.90 -16.40 1.85
CA LEU A 155 -0.21 -16.56 0.57
C LEU A 155 0.84 -15.47 0.44
N GLY A 156 2.11 -15.86 0.53
CA GLY A 156 3.27 -14.96 0.51
C GLY A 156 4.10 -15.04 1.79
N MET A 157 5.36 -14.56 1.71
CA MET A 157 6.31 -14.51 2.83
C MET A 157 7.12 -13.20 2.81
N GLY A 158 6.44 -12.08 2.46
CA GLY A 158 6.98 -10.73 2.51
C GLY A 158 6.73 -10.06 3.87
N TYR A 159 7.05 -8.77 4.00
CA TYR A 159 6.90 -7.99 5.24
C TYR A 159 5.51 -8.13 5.87
N ILE A 160 4.45 -7.87 5.09
CA ILE A 160 3.06 -7.93 5.56
C ILE A 160 2.71 -9.35 6.01
N ALA A 161 3.18 -10.39 5.29
CA ALA A 161 2.92 -11.77 5.66
C ALA A 161 3.53 -12.12 7.01
N LEU A 162 4.76 -11.68 7.27
CA LEU A 162 5.50 -11.97 8.51
C LEU A 162 4.90 -11.21 9.71
N GLU A 163 4.61 -9.92 9.55
CA GLU A 163 3.95 -9.11 10.58
C GLU A 163 2.53 -9.64 10.90
N MET A 164 1.77 -10.05 9.87
CA MET A 164 0.44 -10.64 10.07
C MET A 164 0.52 -12.04 10.69
N ALA A 165 1.57 -12.82 10.40
CA ALA A 165 1.78 -14.11 11.08
C ALA A 165 1.97 -13.92 12.59
N GLU A 166 2.79 -12.95 13.00
CA GLU A 166 2.95 -12.59 14.42
C GLU A 166 1.61 -12.11 15.01
N ALA A 167 0.92 -11.19 14.34
CA ALA A 167 -0.35 -10.63 14.79
C ALA A 167 -1.44 -11.70 15.00
N LEU A 168 -1.53 -12.69 14.13
CA LEU A 168 -2.50 -13.79 14.23
C LEU A 168 -2.09 -14.80 15.30
N ARG A 169 -0.79 -15.12 15.39
CA ARG A 169 -0.28 -16.01 16.45
C ARG A 169 -0.47 -15.44 17.86
N SER A 170 -0.30 -14.12 18.03
CA SER A 170 -0.56 -13.48 19.34
C SER A 170 -2.03 -13.58 19.79
N ARG A 171 -2.94 -13.87 18.84
CA ARG A 171 -4.37 -14.14 19.10
C ARG A 171 -4.67 -15.64 19.28
N GLY A 172 -3.66 -16.51 19.31
CA GLY A 172 -3.83 -17.96 19.40
C GLY A 172 -4.26 -18.64 18.09
N ILE A 173 -4.30 -17.92 16.97
CA ILE A 173 -4.71 -18.44 15.65
C ILE A 173 -3.56 -19.23 15.03
N ALA A 174 -3.82 -20.44 14.54
CA ALA A 174 -2.83 -21.22 13.79
C ALA A 174 -2.57 -20.60 12.42
N VAL A 175 -1.28 -20.46 12.05
CA VAL A 175 -0.87 -19.78 10.82
C VAL A 175 -0.03 -20.70 9.95
N SER A 176 -0.41 -20.82 8.68
CA SER A 176 0.39 -21.44 7.62
C SER A 176 0.79 -20.38 6.59
N LEU A 177 2.08 -20.28 6.29
CA LEU A 177 2.63 -19.44 5.22
C LEU A 177 2.89 -20.29 3.99
N VAL A 178 2.43 -19.86 2.81
CA VAL A 178 2.59 -20.60 1.55
C VAL A 178 3.27 -19.70 0.51
N LYS A 179 4.32 -20.22 -0.13
CA LYS A 179 5.06 -19.51 -1.19
C LYS A 179 5.66 -20.49 -2.20
N PRO A 180 5.41 -20.30 -3.52
CA PRO A 180 5.93 -21.18 -4.58
C PRO A 180 7.45 -21.18 -4.70
N ARG A 181 8.12 -20.09 -4.33
CA ARG A 181 9.59 -20.01 -4.33
C ARG A 181 10.13 -20.29 -2.95
N PRO A 182 11.22 -21.06 -2.80
CA PRO A 182 11.83 -21.29 -1.49
C PRO A 182 12.40 -20.01 -0.88
N GLY A 183 12.61 -20.05 0.45
CA GLY A 183 13.14 -18.93 1.24
C GLY A 183 12.12 -17.85 1.56
N LEU A 184 12.42 -16.97 2.50
CA LEU A 184 11.55 -15.89 2.94
C LEU A 184 11.59 -14.72 1.96
N LEU A 185 12.11 -13.59 2.35
CA LEU A 185 12.22 -12.40 1.53
C LEU A 185 13.29 -12.58 0.43
N PRO A 186 13.02 -12.18 -0.83
CA PRO A 186 13.93 -12.45 -1.96
C PRO A 186 15.33 -11.85 -1.81
N TRP A 187 15.48 -10.84 -0.97
CA TRP A 187 16.72 -10.12 -0.72
C TRP A 187 17.47 -10.63 0.52
N MET A 188 16.90 -11.54 1.28
CA MET A 188 17.47 -12.04 2.53
C MET A 188 18.46 -13.16 2.24
N ALA A 189 19.69 -13.05 2.74
CA ALA A 189 20.68 -14.11 2.65
C ALA A 189 20.15 -15.40 3.31
N PRO A 190 20.54 -16.59 2.81
CA PRO A 190 20.03 -17.87 3.33
C PRO A 190 20.20 -18.03 4.85
N GLU A 191 21.32 -17.59 5.41
CA GLU A 191 21.63 -17.66 6.83
C GLU A 191 20.66 -16.81 7.68
N LEU A 192 20.38 -15.57 7.22
CA LEU A 192 19.40 -14.72 7.88
C LEU A 192 17.97 -15.25 7.71
N SER A 193 17.67 -15.81 6.54
CA SER A 193 16.38 -16.47 6.29
C SER A 193 16.17 -17.68 7.21
N ALA A 194 17.23 -18.42 7.55
CA ALA A 194 17.17 -19.53 8.51
C ALA A 194 16.82 -19.03 9.92
N VAL A 195 17.49 -17.97 10.41
CA VAL A 195 17.20 -17.36 11.73
C VAL A 195 15.75 -16.89 11.84
N VAL A 196 15.23 -16.20 10.83
CA VAL A 196 13.82 -15.78 10.81
C VAL A 196 12.90 -17.01 10.74
N GLY A 197 13.30 -18.04 9.98
CA GLY A 197 12.56 -19.30 9.88
C GLY A 197 12.45 -20.04 11.20
N GLU A 198 13.52 -20.09 11.99
CA GLU A 198 13.53 -20.68 13.34
C GLU A 198 12.60 -19.89 14.29
N ALA A 199 12.62 -18.57 14.25
CA ALA A 199 11.72 -17.76 15.06
C ALA A 199 10.25 -17.98 14.70
N LEU A 200 9.92 -18.14 13.42
CA LEU A 200 8.57 -18.48 12.96
C LEU A 200 8.14 -19.84 13.50
N ALA A 201 8.99 -20.87 13.35
CA ALA A 201 8.71 -22.23 13.82
C ALA A 201 8.56 -22.30 15.34
N ALA A 202 9.44 -21.64 16.10
CA ALA A 202 9.37 -21.55 17.56
C ALA A 202 8.07 -20.92 18.05
N ASN A 203 7.44 -20.07 17.24
CA ASN A 203 6.15 -19.44 17.53
C ASN A 203 4.96 -20.18 16.86
N GLY A 204 5.17 -21.41 16.36
CA GLY A 204 4.12 -22.26 15.82
C GLY A 204 3.56 -21.81 14.46
N VAL A 205 4.35 -21.08 13.67
CA VAL A 205 4.02 -20.76 12.28
C VAL A 205 4.55 -21.87 11.37
N VAL A 206 3.68 -22.50 10.60
CA VAL A 206 4.04 -23.54 9.64
C VAL A 206 4.37 -22.92 8.29
N ARG A 207 5.53 -23.27 7.71
CA ARG A 207 5.93 -22.78 6.39
C ARG A 207 5.81 -23.89 5.35
N HIS A 208 5.28 -23.52 4.20
CA HIS A 208 5.16 -24.35 3.01
C HIS A 208 5.97 -23.74 1.87
N ASP A 209 7.30 -23.77 2.03
CA ASP A 209 8.27 -23.23 1.08
C ASP A 209 8.35 -24.13 -0.17
N GLY A 210 8.31 -23.51 -1.35
CA GLY A 210 8.37 -24.26 -2.62
C GLY A 210 7.05 -24.88 -3.05
N GLN A 211 6.01 -24.79 -2.23
CA GLN A 211 4.69 -25.34 -2.56
C GLN A 211 3.81 -24.28 -3.24
N ARG A 212 3.19 -24.68 -4.33
CA ARG A 212 2.33 -23.81 -5.15
C ARG A 212 0.85 -24.09 -4.85
N PRO A 213 0.09 -23.11 -4.38
CA PRO A 213 -1.36 -23.26 -4.35
C PRO A 213 -1.90 -23.26 -5.80
N GLU A 214 -2.84 -24.17 -6.08
CA GLU A 214 -3.50 -24.29 -7.38
C GLU A 214 -4.91 -23.74 -7.38
N ARG A 215 -5.59 -23.79 -6.22
CA ARG A 215 -6.93 -23.23 -6.03
C ARG A 215 -7.27 -23.04 -4.56
N ILE A 216 -8.29 -22.22 -4.32
CA ILE A 216 -8.92 -22.03 -3.02
C ILE A 216 -10.36 -22.51 -3.12
N GLU A 217 -10.70 -23.57 -2.42
CA GLU A 217 -12.05 -24.13 -2.40
C GLU A 217 -12.86 -23.51 -1.25
N ALA A 218 -14.13 -23.20 -1.52
CA ALA A 218 -15.10 -22.86 -0.48
C ALA A 218 -15.75 -24.16 0.05
N ARG A 219 -15.87 -24.27 1.38
CA ARG A 219 -16.47 -25.41 2.09
C ARG A 219 -17.42 -24.87 3.16
N GLY A 220 -18.64 -24.51 2.76
CA GLY A 220 -19.55 -23.74 3.59
C GLY A 220 -18.97 -22.36 3.88
N ASP A 221 -18.83 -22.00 5.15
CA ASP A 221 -18.22 -20.76 5.63
C ASP A 221 -16.67 -20.84 5.76
N ARG A 222 -16.08 -22.01 5.47
CA ARG A 222 -14.63 -22.26 5.54
C ARG A 222 -14.00 -22.34 4.16
N LEU A 223 -12.66 -22.29 4.15
CA LEU A 223 -11.84 -22.35 2.95
C LEU A 223 -10.86 -23.52 3.03
N ARG A 224 -10.35 -23.92 1.87
CA ARG A 224 -9.29 -24.90 1.74
C ARG A 224 -8.34 -24.48 0.64
N VAL A 225 -7.07 -24.32 0.97
CA VAL A 225 -6.02 -24.02 -0.01
C VAL A 225 -5.41 -25.34 -0.47
N VAL A 226 -5.52 -25.61 -1.78
CA VAL A 226 -5.15 -26.90 -2.36
C VAL A 226 -4.10 -26.69 -3.45
N GLY A 227 -3.12 -27.62 -3.52
CA GLY A 227 -2.09 -27.70 -4.54
C GLY A 227 -1.36 -29.03 -4.46
N GLU A 228 -0.35 -29.25 -5.29
CA GLU A 228 0.46 -30.47 -5.21
C GLU A 228 1.16 -30.56 -3.84
N GLY A 229 0.86 -31.61 -3.09
CA GLY A 229 1.35 -31.79 -1.71
C GLY A 229 0.83 -30.75 -0.71
N LEU A 230 -0.15 -29.95 -1.09
CA LEU A 230 -0.71 -28.88 -0.26
C LEU A 230 -2.22 -29.07 -0.09
N ASP A 231 -2.63 -29.18 1.17
CA ASP A 231 -4.03 -29.34 1.55
C ASP A 231 -4.28 -28.69 2.91
N LEU A 232 -4.60 -27.40 2.91
CA LEU A 232 -4.67 -26.58 4.12
C LEU A 232 -6.09 -26.06 4.35
N PRO A 233 -6.77 -26.52 5.41
CA PRO A 233 -8.03 -25.91 5.83
C PRO A 233 -7.77 -24.53 6.43
N ALA A 234 -8.66 -23.58 6.15
CA ALA A 234 -8.56 -22.21 6.62
C ALA A 234 -9.93 -21.61 6.92
N ASP A 235 -10.01 -20.78 7.93
CA ASP A 235 -11.16 -19.94 8.22
C ASP A 235 -11.05 -18.59 7.48
N MET A 236 -9.82 -18.18 7.15
CA MET A 236 -9.50 -17.02 6.33
C MET A 236 -8.24 -17.29 5.51
N VAL A 237 -8.17 -16.77 4.30
CA VAL A 237 -6.96 -16.73 3.48
C VAL A 237 -6.54 -15.29 3.28
N LEU A 238 -5.31 -14.95 3.69
CA LEU A 238 -4.72 -13.62 3.50
C LEU A 238 -3.76 -13.64 2.31
N VAL A 239 -4.01 -12.80 1.31
CA VAL A 239 -3.11 -12.62 0.17
C VAL A 239 -2.11 -11.51 0.48
N ALA A 240 -0.82 -11.88 0.55
CA ALA A 240 0.30 -10.99 0.85
C ALA A 240 1.47 -11.21 -0.12
N THR A 241 1.16 -11.33 -1.43
CA THR A 241 2.10 -11.67 -2.51
C THR A 241 2.84 -10.46 -3.09
N GLY A 242 2.62 -9.27 -2.53
CA GLY A 242 3.20 -8.01 -2.97
C GLY A 242 2.16 -6.98 -3.38
N VAL A 243 2.63 -5.92 -4.04
CA VAL A 243 1.78 -4.81 -4.48
C VAL A 243 2.08 -4.43 -5.93
N VAL A 244 1.07 -3.87 -6.61
CA VAL A 244 1.15 -3.33 -7.97
C VAL A 244 0.81 -1.84 -7.91
N PRO A 245 1.61 -0.94 -8.51
CA PRO A 245 1.31 0.49 -8.54
C PRO A 245 -0.01 0.78 -9.26
N ASN A 246 -0.79 1.72 -8.75
CA ASN A 246 -2.01 2.19 -9.40
C ASN A 246 -1.64 3.26 -10.45
N SER A 247 -1.15 2.83 -11.60
CA SER A 247 -0.62 3.67 -12.67
C SER A 247 -1.40 3.60 -13.98
N GLU A 248 -2.46 2.80 -14.05
CA GLU A 248 -3.22 2.57 -15.27
C GLU A 248 -3.83 3.85 -15.82
N MET A 249 -4.38 4.69 -14.94
CA MET A 249 -4.95 5.99 -15.32
C MET A 249 -3.89 6.93 -15.88
N ALA A 250 -2.69 6.92 -15.30
CA ALA A 250 -1.56 7.72 -15.78
C ALA A 250 -1.07 7.22 -17.15
N ALA A 251 -0.98 5.91 -17.33
CA ALA A 251 -0.63 5.29 -18.61
C ALA A 251 -1.65 5.63 -19.70
N ALA A 252 -2.95 5.55 -19.39
CA ALA A 252 -4.02 5.92 -20.31
C ALA A 252 -3.98 7.41 -20.71
N ALA A 253 -3.47 8.26 -19.82
CA ALA A 253 -3.24 9.69 -20.08
C ALA A 253 -1.90 9.98 -20.80
N GLY A 254 -1.15 8.94 -21.24
CA GLY A 254 0.09 9.08 -22.00
C GLY A 254 1.34 9.35 -21.14
N LEU A 255 1.28 9.18 -19.83
CA LEU A 255 2.44 9.33 -18.97
C LEU A 255 3.37 8.12 -19.09
N ALA A 256 4.68 8.37 -19.10
CA ALA A 256 5.68 7.30 -19.15
C ALA A 256 5.69 6.49 -17.84
N LEU A 257 5.86 5.17 -17.98
CA LEU A 257 6.04 4.25 -16.88
C LEU A 257 7.49 3.80 -16.75
N GLY A 258 7.90 3.46 -15.55
CA GLY A 258 9.22 2.94 -15.17
C GLY A 258 9.16 1.50 -14.63
N PRO A 259 10.16 1.10 -13.85
CA PRO A 259 10.25 -0.24 -13.28
C PRO A 259 8.99 -0.64 -12.51
N GLY A 260 8.58 -1.91 -12.67
CA GLY A 260 7.39 -2.45 -12.03
C GLY A 260 6.06 -1.85 -12.50
N GLY A 261 6.05 -1.09 -13.61
CA GLY A 261 4.88 -0.37 -14.10
C GLY A 261 4.54 0.89 -13.30
N ALA A 262 5.43 1.37 -12.44
CA ALA A 262 5.23 2.61 -11.69
C ALA A 262 5.36 3.84 -12.61
N ILE A 263 4.70 4.94 -12.25
CA ILE A 263 4.80 6.21 -13.00
C ILE A 263 6.25 6.69 -12.92
N ALA A 264 6.86 6.93 -14.09
CA ALA A 264 8.23 7.42 -14.19
C ALA A 264 8.31 8.89 -13.77
N VAL A 265 9.18 9.20 -12.79
CA VAL A 265 9.39 10.57 -12.32
C VAL A 265 10.87 10.96 -12.32
N ASP A 266 11.16 12.25 -12.47
CA ASP A 266 12.49 12.78 -12.24
C ASP A 266 12.76 13.01 -10.72
N ARG A 267 13.94 13.56 -10.39
CA ARG A 267 14.31 13.85 -8.98
C ARG A 267 13.43 14.94 -8.34
N ARG A 268 12.71 15.73 -9.14
CA ARG A 268 11.71 16.69 -8.70
C ARG A 268 10.30 16.14 -8.66
N VAL A 269 10.15 14.82 -8.78
CA VAL A 269 8.90 14.06 -8.84
C VAL A 269 7.97 14.51 -9.98
N ARG A 270 8.53 15.11 -11.05
CA ARG A 270 7.79 15.49 -12.26
C ARG A 270 7.67 14.26 -13.16
N THR A 271 6.52 14.10 -13.79
CA THR A 271 6.26 13.06 -14.79
C THR A 271 6.77 13.47 -16.18
N SER A 272 6.55 12.64 -17.19
CA SER A 272 6.84 12.97 -18.59
C SER A 272 5.92 14.05 -19.16
N VAL A 273 4.82 14.38 -18.49
CA VAL A 273 3.86 15.40 -18.92
C VAL A 273 4.02 16.65 -18.03
N PRO A 274 4.19 17.84 -18.63
CA PRO A 274 4.32 19.09 -17.88
C PRO A 274 3.18 19.31 -16.90
N ASP A 275 3.49 19.93 -15.76
CA ASP A 275 2.53 20.30 -14.71
C ASP A 275 1.87 19.11 -13.99
N ILE A 276 2.29 17.86 -14.30
CA ILE A 276 1.85 16.66 -13.62
C ILE A 276 3.02 16.03 -12.85
N TYR A 277 2.78 15.75 -11.59
CA TYR A 277 3.70 15.13 -10.63
C TYR A 277 3.16 13.77 -10.20
N ALA A 278 4.04 12.87 -9.72
CA ALA A 278 3.60 11.63 -9.09
C ALA A 278 4.44 11.31 -7.85
N ALA A 279 3.79 10.80 -6.79
CA ALA A 279 4.44 10.51 -5.52
C ALA A 279 3.79 9.33 -4.78
N GLY A 280 4.56 8.65 -3.95
CA GLY A 280 4.10 7.49 -3.19
C GLY A 280 4.27 6.18 -3.96
N ASP A 281 3.49 5.17 -3.57
CA ASP A 281 3.60 3.81 -4.09
C ASP A 281 3.17 3.67 -5.57
N CYS A 282 2.61 4.69 -6.19
CA CYS A 282 2.30 4.69 -7.63
C CYS A 282 3.48 5.11 -8.51
N ALA A 283 4.54 5.71 -7.95
CA ALA A 283 5.66 6.28 -8.70
C ALA A 283 6.98 5.52 -8.46
N ASP A 284 7.92 5.59 -9.41
CA ASP A 284 9.27 5.07 -9.26
C ASP A 284 10.20 6.04 -8.48
N ALA A 285 11.43 5.63 -8.24
CA ALA A 285 12.48 6.44 -7.62
C ALA A 285 13.84 6.10 -8.21
N PHE A 286 14.85 6.90 -7.84
CA PHE A 286 16.26 6.58 -8.09
C PHE A 286 16.87 5.88 -6.87
N HIS A 287 17.63 4.82 -7.09
CA HIS A 287 18.39 4.17 -6.03
C HIS A 287 19.69 4.97 -5.80
N VAL A 288 19.96 5.39 -4.56
CA VAL A 288 21.11 6.28 -4.25
C VAL A 288 22.46 5.66 -4.60
N VAL A 289 22.61 4.32 -4.48
CA VAL A 289 23.88 3.64 -4.75
C VAL A 289 24.11 3.41 -6.24
N THR A 290 23.07 3.00 -6.98
CA THR A 290 23.21 2.61 -8.39
C THR A 290 22.88 3.72 -9.37
N GLY A 291 22.21 4.79 -8.93
CA GLY A 291 21.67 5.82 -9.80
C GLY A 291 20.51 5.36 -10.71
N ARG A 292 20.16 4.08 -10.66
CA ARG A 292 19.12 3.49 -11.53
C ARG A 292 17.72 3.76 -10.99
N ARG A 293 16.74 3.78 -11.87
CA ARG A 293 15.33 3.79 -11.49
C ARG A 293 14.94 2.46 -10.84
N VAL A 294 14.16 2.55 -9.75
CA VAL A 294 13.69 1.39 -8.98
C VAL A 294 12.26 1.60 -8.52
N TYR A 295 11.53 0.51 -8.31
CA TYR A 295 10.24 0.52 -7.66
C TYR A 295 10.38 0.00 -6.23
N ILE A 296 10.25 0.90 -5.26
CA ILE A 296 10.39 0.60 -3.82
C ILE A 296 9.25 1.32 -3.08
N PRO A 297 8.09 0.67 -2.88
CA PRO A 297 6.94 1.24 -2.20
C PRO A 297 7.15 1.26 -0.68
N LEU A 298 7.55 2.42 -0.13
CA LEU A 298 7.80 2.61 1.30
C LEU A 298 7.19 3.94 1.79
N ALA A 299 6.56 3.92 2.97
CA ALA A 299 5.80 5.04 3.54
C ALA A 299 6.64 6.31 3.74
N LEU A 300 7.88 6.18 4.25
CA LEU A 300 8.76 7.34 4.46
C LEU A 300 9.10 8.05 3.14
N ARG A 301 9.30 7.27 2.07
CA ARG A 301 9.50 7.80 0.72
C ARG A 301 8.25 8.54 0.24
N ALA A 302 7.06 7.97 0.46
CA ALA A 302 5.81 8.58 0.05
C ALA A 302 5.63 9.99 0.64
N ASN A 303 5.88 10.15 1.95
CA ASN A 303 5.81 11.44 2.63
C ASN A 303 6.80 12.46 2.05
N ARG A 304 8.07 12.06 1.87
CA ARG A 304 9.11 12.95 1.33
C ARG A 304 8.84 13.35 -0.12
N ALA A 305 8.36 12.42 -0.95
CA ALA A 305 7.98 12.71 -2.33
C ALA A 305 6.77 13.65 -2.41
N GLY A 306 5.80 13.51 -1.50
CA GLY A 306 4.69 14.44 -1.36
C GLY A 306 5.15 15.86 -1.00
N TRP A 307 6.11 16.00 -0.06
CA TRP A 307 6.69 17.31 0.27
C TRP A 307 7.42 17.93 -0.91
N ALA A 308 8.26 17.15 -1.60
CA ALA A 308 8.98 17.63 -2.79
C ALA A 308 8.02 18.07 -3.90
N ALA A 309 6.93 17.35 -4.14
CA ALA A 309 5.90 17.74 -5.09
C ALA A 309 5.30 19.11 -4.73
N ALA A 310 4.91 19.29 -3.47
CA ALA A 310 4.34 20.54 -2.99
C ALA A 310 5.31 21.71 -3.11
N ASP A 311 6.57 21.52 -2.70
CA ASP A 311 7.58 22.57 -2.81
C ASP A 311 7.83 22.97 -4.28
N ASN A 312 7.93 22.00 -5.19
CA ASN A 312 8.09 22.26 -6.63
C ASN A 312 6.86 22.96 -7.23
N VAL A 313 5.65 22.57 -6.84
CA VAL A 313 4.40 23.25 -7.25
C VAL A 313 4.37 24.70 -6.77
N CYS A 314 4.85 24.97 -5.55
CA CYS A 314 4.93 26.32 -4.98
C CYS A 314 6.15 27.12 -5.45
N GLY A 315 6.89 26.67 -6.48
CA GLY A 315 8.04 27.38 -7.04
C GLY A 315 9.32 27.29 -6.18
N ARG A 316 9.41 26.33 -5.26
CA ARG A 316 10.61 26.04 -4.46
C ARG A 316 11.29 24.79 -5.03
N PRO A 317 12.33 24.92 -5.86
CA PRO A 317 13.00 23.75 -6.47
C PRO A 317 13.53 22.80 -5.41
N THR A 318 12.95 21.60 -5.34
CA THR A 318 13.33 20.56 -4.39
C THR A 318 13.59 19.26 -5.13
N GLU A 319 14.79 18.71 -4.99
CA GLU A 319 15.19 17.45 -5.57
C GLU A 319 15.32 16.37 -4.49
N LEU A 320 14.89 15.15 -4.80
CA LEU A 320 15.11 13.99 -3.95
C LEU A 320 16.40 13.30 -4.38
N GLU A 321 17.27 13.02 -3.42
CA GLU A 321 18.50 12.27 -3.68
C GLU A 321 18.22 10.84 -4.17
N GLY A 322 17.11 10.26 -3.74
CA GLY A 322 16.68 8.90 -4.07
C GLY A 322 16.39 8.07 -2.83
N VAL A 323 16.48 6.75 -2.98
CA VAL A 323 16.18 5.76 -1.92
C VAL A 323 17.28 4.73 -1.81
N ALA A 324 17.63 4.34 -0.58
CA ALA A 324 18.52 3.21 -0.30
C ALA A 324 17.76 1.88 -0.13
N GLY A 325 16.42 1.91 -0.19
CA GLY A 325 15.61 0.73 0.09
C GLY A 325 15.63 0.29 1.55
N THR A 326 15.92 1.22 2.48
CA THR A 326 15.96 0.92 3.92
C THR A 326 14.57 0.52 4.40
N ALA A 327 14.48 -0.64 5.02
CA ALA A 327 13.27 -1.17 5.63
C ALA A 327 13.61 -1.82 6.96
N VAL A 328 12.71 -1.68 7.92
CA VAL A 328 12.77 -2.34 9.24
C VAL A 328 11.41 -2.93 9.53
N PHE A 329 11.37 -4.15 10.02
CA PHE A 329 10.15 -4.81 10.48
C PHE A 329 10.47 -5.79 11.60
N LYS A 330 9.46 -6.14 12.37
CA LYS A 330 9.56 -7.06 13.48
C LYS A 330 8.97 -8.42 13.11
N VAL A 331 9.60 -9.49 13.59
CA VAL A 331 9.09 -10.86 13.53
C VAL A 331 9.29 -11.49 14.90
N PHE A 332 8.26 -11.52 15.72
CA PHE A 332 8.30 -11.95 17.11
C PHE A 332 9.34 -11.17 17.93
N HIS A 333 10.40 -11.83 18.37
CA HIS A 333 11.50 -11.21 19.14
C HIS A 333 12.62 -10.63 18.24
N LEU A 334 12.54 -10.87 16.93
CA LEU A 334 13.56 -10.41 15.98
C LEU A 334 13.21 -9.06 15.40
N GLU A 335 14.18 -8.17 15.33
CA GLU A 335 14.14 -6.94 14.54
C GLU A 335 14.97 -7.14 13.27
N VAL A 336 14.33 -7.08 12.13
CA VAL A 336 14.95 -7.30 10.82
C VAL A 336 15.07 -5.98 10.09
N ALA A 337 16.29 -5.59 9.77
CA ALA A 337 16.57 -4.35 9.04
C ALA A 337 17.42 -4.63 7.81
N ARG A 338 17.20 -3.85 6.76
CA ARG A 338 18.09 -3.81 5.60
C ARG A 338 18.26 -2.38 5.11
N SER A 339 19.39 -2.11 4.44
CA SER A 339 19.64 -0.87 3.71
C SER A 339 20.59 -1.14 2.56
N GLY A 340 20.44 -0.41 1.46
CA GLY A 340 21.33 -0.52 0.31
C GLY A 340 21.02 -1.71 -0.61
N LEU A 341 22.08 -2.23 -1.23
CA LEU A 341 21.99 -3.35 -2.16
C LEU A 341 22.00 -4.70 -1.42
N THR A 342 21.40 -5.69 -2.03
CA THR A 342 21.58 -7.10 -1.64
C THR A 342 22.68 -7.71 -2.51
N MET A 343 23.50 -8.55 -1.91
CA MET A 343 24.49 -9.37 -2.63
C MET A 343 23.80 -10.46 -3.45
#